data_6fa8071496676e86b1be125c7dfa9590
#
_entry.id   6fa8071496676e86b1be125c7dfa9590
#
_cell.length_a   1.000
_cell.length_b   1.000
_cell.length_c   1.000
_cell.angle_alpha   90.00
_cell.angle_beta   90.00
_cell.angle_gamma   90.00
#
_symmetry.space_group_name_H-M   'P 1'
#
loop_
_entity.id
_entity.type
_entity.pdbx_description
1 polymer ?
#
loop_
_entity_poly.entity_id
_entity_poly.type
_entity_poly.pdbx_seq_one_letter_code
_entity_poly.pdbx_strand_id
1 'polypeptide(L)'
;MKKKVLAMVLVMGMAAGVLTGCGTAKDVSADNGKYAIGISQFAEHGSLDNCREGFIEGLKEEGLEEGKNLEIKVSNADADTATAAQIADNFVSEDMDLICAIATPSAQAAYNSAVNTEIPVVYTAVTNPEEAELATEDKMPVGAVTGTSDQLPVEAQLQMIRKLLPKAKTIGILYTTSEANSAYSIKQYEKYAEDYGFTIETAGVTNTSEVSLAAAGLLEKVDCLTNLTDNTVVSALPTILSQAEEAKIPVF
;
A
#
# COMPACT_ATOMS: atom_id res chain seq x y z
N MET A 1 25.37 1.83 70.26
CA MET A 1 25.29 0.85 69.16
C MET A 1 23.87 0.63 68.58
N LYS A 2 22.78 0.99 69.31
CA LYS A 2 21.42 0.76 68.83
C LYS A 2 20.88 1.78 67.75
N LYS A 3 21.48 2.96 67.65
CA LYS A 3 21.07 3.99 66.67
C LYS A 3 21.67 3.83 65.27
N LYS A 4 22.75 3.08 65.10
CA LYS A 4 23.39 2.83 63.79
C LYS A 4 22.74 1.65 63.01
N VAL A 5 22.14 0.72 63.74
CA VAL A 5 21.42 -0.42 63.14
C VAL A 5 20.04 -0.02 62.58
N LEU A 6 19.43 1.00 63.19
CA LEU A 6 18.13 1.48 62.73
C LEU A 6 18.21 2.29 61.41
N ALA A 7 19.33 2.98 61.20
CA ALA A 7 19.59 3.72 59.96
C ALA A 7 19.89 2.81 58.75
N MET A 8 20.45 1.64 59.01
CA MET A 8 20.80 0.68 57.93
C MET A 8 19.61 -0.12 57.44
N VAL A 9 18.60 -0.32 58.29
CA VAL A 9 17.34 -1.00 57.89
C VAL A 9 16.43 -0.06 57.13
N LEU A 10 16.49 1.28 57.34
CA LEU A 10 15.68 2.24 56.57
C LEU A 10 16.22 2.49 55.15
N VAL A 11 17.51 2.30 54.90
CA VAL A 11 18.12 2.46 53.57
C VAL A 11 17.91 1.24 52.70
N MET A 12 17.75 0.03 53.30
CA MET A 12 17.38 -1.18 52.53
C MET A 12 15.90 -1.24 52.16
N GLY A 13 15.01 -0.51 52.82
CA GLY A 13 13.59 -0.44 52.52
C GLY A 13 13.23 0.47 51.34
N MET A 14 14.10 1.43 50.98
CA MET A 14 13.86 2.34 49.84
C MET A 14 14.44 1.86 48.52
N ALA A 15 15.29 0.84 48.52
CA ALA A 15 15.84 0.27 47.28
C ALA A 15 14.96 -0.81 46.62
N ALA A 16 13.90 -1.25 47.31
CA ALA A 16 12.97 -2.28 46.80
C ALA A 16 11.67 -1.70 46.16
N GLY A 17 11.53 -0.37 46.10
CA GLY A 17 10.27 0.30 45.64
C GLY A 17 10.33 0.92 44.25
N VAL A 18 11.41 0.74 43.44
CA VAL A 18 11.56 1.41 42.15
C VAL A 18 11.58 0.43 40.96
N LEU A 19 11.23 -0.84 41.17
CA LEU A 19 11.27 -1.88 40.12
C LEU A 19 9.89 -2.48 39.77
N THR A 20 8.78 -1.73 40.00
CA THR A 20 7.46 -2.15 39.56
C THR A 20 6.84 -1.08 38.67
N GLY A 21 7.46 -0.83 37.53
CA GLY A 21 7.00 0.12 36.54
C GLY A 21 7.45 -0.23 35.11
N CYS A 22 7.82 -1.49 34.85
CA CYS A 22 7.84 -2.02 33.49
C CYS A 22 6.47 -2.70 33.30
N GLY A 23 5.58 -2.06 32.52
CA GLY A 23 4.50 -2.76 31.90
C GLY A 23 5.09 -3.96 31.19
N THR A 24 4.59 -5.13 31.51
CA THR A 24 4.90 -6.35 30.78
C THR A 24 4.47 -6.10 29.31
N ALA A 25 5.45 -5.72 28.45
CA ALA A 25 5.36 -6.15 27.10
C ALA A 25 5.11 -7.68 27.20
N LYS A 26 3.97 -8.16 26.76
CA LYS A 26 3.82 -9.59 26.50
C LYS A 26 4.97 -9.92 25.56
N ASP A 27 5.93 -10.71 26.04
CA ASP A 27 6.80 -11.43 25.14
C ASP A 27 5.85 -12.18 24.20
N VAL A 28 5.81 -11.76 22.94
CA VAL A 28 5.21 -12.55 21.87
C VAL A 28 6.12 -13.78 21.78
N SER A 29 5.76 -14.83 22.51
CA SER A 29 6.44 -16.10 22.44
C SER A 29 6.11 -16.68 21.06
N ALA A 30 7.04 -16.47 20.10
CA ALA A 30 7.05 -17.26 18.89
C ALA A 30 7.06 -18.74 19.30
N ASP A 31 6.01 -19.46 18.98
CA ASP A 31 6.01 -20.91 19.10
C ASP A 31 7.12 -21.42 18.16
N ASN A 32 8.17 -22.00 18.71
CA ASN A 32 9.42 -22.41 18.06
C ASN A 32 10.41 -21.30 17.59
N GLY A 33 10.25 -20.02 17.92
CA GLY A 33 11.18 -18.95 17.56
C GLY A 33 11.23 -18.61 16.06
N LYS A 34 10.19 -18.94 15.30
CA LYS A 34 9.99 -18.57 13.90
C LYS A 34 8.77 -17.68 13.77
N TYR A 35 8.89 -16.61 13.02
CA TYR A 35 7.77 -15.77 12.61
C TYR A 35 7.20 -16.26 11.29
N ALA A 36 5.88 -16.20 11.13
CA ALA A 36 5.16 -16.49 9.90
C ALA A 36 4.55 -15.20 9.33
N ILE A 37 4.98 -14.77 8.14
CA ILE A 37 4.50 -13.55 7.50
C ILE A 37 3.80 -13.88 6.19
N GLY A 38 2.54 -13.44 6.05
CA GLY A 38 1.79 -13.48 4.81
C GLY A 38 2.04 -12.22 3.98
N ILE A 39 2.41 -12.36 2.71
CA ILE A 39 2.50 -11.24 1.77
C ILE A 39 1.39 -11.37 0.74
N SER A 40 0.41 -10.45 0.80
CA SER A 40 -0.68 -10.32 -0.17
C SER A 40 -0.32 -9.26 -1.20
N GLN A 41 0.03 -9.65 -2.41
CA GLN A 41 0.30 -8.75 -3.53
C GLN A 41 -0.92 -8.68 -4.44
N PHE A 42 -1.39 -7.48 -4.80
CA PHE A 42 -2.63 -7.36 -5.58
C PHE A 42 -2.47 -7.77 -7.05
N ALA A 43 -1.38 -7.38 -7.70
CA ALA A 43 -1.11 -7.69 -9.09
C ALA A 43 0.38 -7.95 -9.33
N GLU A 44 0.71 -8.62 -10.43
CA GLU A 44 2.09 -8.87 -10.83
C GLU A 44 2.56 -7.83 -11.85
N HIS A 45 3.37 -6.90 -11.41
CA HIS A 45 4.10 -5.95 -12.24
C HIS A 45 5.29 -5.37 -11.46
N GLY A 46 6.31 -4.87 -12.18
CA GLY A 46 7.60 -4.49 -11.61
C GLY A 46 7.55 -3.54 -10.41
N SER A 47 6.56 -2.63 -10.34
CA SER A 47 6.45 -1.71 -9.19
C SER A 47 6.07 -2.45 -7.90
N LEU A 48 5.08 -3.36 -7.95
CA LEU A 48 4.67 -4.14 -6.78
C LEU A 48 5.69 -5.23 -6.43
N ASP A 49 6.34 -5.82 -7.45
CA ASP A 49 7.44 -6.77 -7.23
C ASP A 49 8.59 -6.13 -6.44
N ASN A 50 8.98 -4.89 -6.82
CA ASN A 50 9.98 -4.13 -6.09
C ASN A 50 9.55 -3.81 -4.65
N CYS A 51 8.26 -3.54 -4.40
CA CYS A 51 7.74 -3.35 -3.04
C CYS A 51 7.87 -4.63 -2.20
N ARG A 52 7.52 -5.78 -2.78
CA ARG A 52 7.67 -7.09 -2.12
C ARG A 52 9.13 -7.39 -1.81
N GLU A 53 10.01 -7.23 -2.79
CA GLU A 53 11.45 -7.50 -2.64
C GLU A 53 12.06 -6.57 -1.59
N GLY A 54 11.73 -5.27 -1.62
CA GLY A 54 12.20 -4.30 -0.63
C GLY A 54 11.71 -4.61 0.78
N PHE A 55 10.46 -5.07 0.94
CA PHE A 55 9.95 -5.51 2.23
C PHE A 55 10.74 -6.71 2.78
N ILE A 56 10.99 -7.73 1.94
CA ILE A 56 11.76 -8.92 2.32
C ILE A 56 13.21 -8.56 2.66
N GLU A 57 13.83 -7.66 1.89
CA GLU A 57 15.19 -7.18 2.17
C GLU A 57 15.24 -6.42 3.51
N GLY A 58 14.27 -5.55 3.79
CA GLY A 58 14.16 -4.86 5.08
C GLY A 58 14.03 -5.82 6.25
N LEU A 59 13.22 -6.87 6.14
CA LEU A 59 13.14 -7.92 7.17
C LEU A 59 14.50 -8.58 7.42
N LYS A 60 15.25 -8.86 6.36
CA LYS A 60 16.57 -9.47 6.45
C LYS A 60 17.59 -8.52 7.10
N GLU A 61 17.55 -7.22 6.81
CA GLU A 61 18.41 -6.21 7.45
C GLU A 61 18.14 -6.13 8.96
N GLU A 62 16.88 -6.35 9.39
CA GLU A 62 16.49 -6.43 10.80
C GLU A 62 16.74 -7.81 11.44
N GLY A 63 17.39 -8.74 10.72
CA GLY A 63 17.79 -10.05 11.22
C GLY A 63 16.72 -11.14 11.13
N LEU A 64 15.64 -10.90 10.37
CA LEU A 64 14.62 -11.89 10.06
C LEU A 64 14.95 -12.54 8.72
N GLU A 65 15.41 -13.80 8.76
CA GLU A 65 15.86 -14.51 7.56
C GLU A 65 15.00 -15.74 7.29
N GLU A 66 14.50 -15.85 6.06
CA GLU A 66 13.73 -17.00 5.62
C GLU A 66 14.51 -18.32 5.78
N GLY A 67 13.84 -19.33 6.31
CA GLY A 67 14.46 -20.63 6.62
C GLY A 67 15.24 -20.68 7.94
N LYS A 68 15.51 -19.55 8.61
CA LYS A 68 16.12 -19.50 9.93
C LYS A 68 15.07 -19.23 11.02
N ASN A 69 14.62 -17.99 11.11
CA ASN A 69 13.67 -17.50 12.11
C ASN A 69 12.42 -16.85 11.46
N LEU A 70 12.26 -16.98 10.15
CA LEU A 70 11.18 -16.44 9.37
C LEU A 70 10.65 -17.47 8.38
N GLU A 71 9.34 -17.50 8.21
CA GLU A 71 8.63 -18.18 7.13
C GLU A 71 7.81 -17.13 6.38
N ILE A 72 7.94 -17.07 5.07
CA ILE A 72 7.21 -16.11 4.22
C ILE A 72 6.30 -16.88 3.28
N LYS A 73 5.01 -16.52 3.26
CA LYS A 73 4.04 -17.01 2.31
C LYS A 73 3.58 -15.88 1.40
N VAL A 74 3.93 -15.94 0.13
CA VAL A 74 3.53 -14.94 -0.88
C VAL A 74 2.32 -15.46 -1.65
N SER A 75 1.31 -14.60 -1.82
CA SER A 75 0.15 -14.87 -2.68
C SER A 75 -0.18 -13.64 -3.52
N ASN A 76 -0.50 -13.88 -4.80
CA ASN A 76 -0.89 -12.83 -5.76
C ASN A 76 -2.39 -12.93 -6.05
N ALA A 77 -3.06 -11.79 -6.05
CA ALA A 77 -4.50 -11.72 -6.31
C ALA A 77 -4.87 -11.56 -7.79
N ASP A 78 -3.88 -11.46 -8.69
CA ASP A 78 -4.07 -11.32 -10.14
C ASP A 78 -5.04 -10.18 -10.53
N ALA A 79 -4.96 -9.07 -9.78
CA ALA A 79 -5.82 -7.88 -9.92
C ALA A 79 -7.32 -8.17 -9.67
N ASP A 80 -7.64 -9.23 -8.92
CA ASP A 80 -9.00 -9.59 -8.55
C ASP A 80 -9.26 -9.36 -7.06
N THR A 81 -10.25 -8.52 -6.73
CA THR A 81 -10.56 -8.14 -5.35
C THR A 81 -11.14 -9.29 -4.52
N ALA A 82 -11.86 -10.23 -5.15
CA ALA A 82 -12.38 -11.40 -4.45
C ALA A 82 -11.26 -12.36 -4.09
N THR A 83 -10.30 -12.54 -4.98
CA THR A 83 -9.08 -13.32 -4.73
C THR A 83 -8.24 -12.67 -3.62
N ALA A 84 -8.09 -11.33 -3.61
CA ALA A 84 -7.40 -10.62 -2.53
C ALA A 84 -8.05 -10.88 -1.16
N ALA A 85 -9.39 -10.86 -1.10
CA ALA A 85 -10.12 -11.19 0.13
C ALA A 85 -9.89 -12.64 0.57
N GLN A 86 -9.93 -13.61 -0.35
CA GLN A 86 -9.63 -15.00 -0.03
C GLN A 86 -8.20 -15.22 0.48
N ILE A 87 -7.22 -14.52 -0.10
CA ILE A 87 -5.82 -14.55 0.37
C ILE A 87 -5.74 -14.04 1.80
N ALA A 88 -6.38 -12.91 2.09
CA ALA A 88 -6.39 -12.33 3.43
C ALA A 88 -7.06 -13.26 4.46
N ASP A 89 -8.22 -13.84 4.13
CA ASP A 89 -8.91 -14.82 4.97
C ASP A 89 -8.07 -16.06 5.23
N ASN A 90 -7.33 -16.55 4.23
CA ASN A 90 -6.41 -17.67 4.38
C ASN A 90 -5.27 -17.33 5.35
N PHE A 91 -4.65 -16.14 5.23
CA PHE A 91 -3.58 -15.73 6.13
C PHE A 91 -4.06 -15.57 7.58
N VAL A 92 -5.28 -15.07 7.76
CA VAL A 92 -5.91 -15.02 9.10
C VAL A 92 -6.17 -16.42 9.63
N SER A 93 -6.68 -17.34 8.81
CA SER A 93 -6.98 -18.72 9.23
C SER A 93 -5.73 -19.54 9.52
N GLU A 94 -4.61 -19.20 8.93
CA GLU A 94 -3.29 -19.80 9.17
C GLU A 94 -2.54 -19.16 10.35
N ASP A 95 -3.17 -18.20 11.03
CA ASP A 95 -2.64 -17.50 12.21
C ASP A 95 -1.26 -16.87 11.98
N MET A 96 -1.13 -16.13 10.85
CA MET A 96 0.10 -15.40 10.53
C MET A 96 0.43 -14.37 11.60
N ASP A 97 1.71 -14.20 11.94
CA ASP A 97 2.16 -13.18 12.90
C ASP A 97 2.03 -11.75 12.35
N LEU A 98 2.02 -11.59 11.02
CA LEU A 98 1.86 -10.31 10.33
C LEU A 98 1.38 -10.55 8.89
N ILE A 99 0.55 -9.65 8.38
CA ILE A 99 0.21 -9.58 6.96
C ILE A 99 0.83 -8.32 6.36
N CYS A 100 1.71 -8.50 5.37
CA CYS A 100 2.16 -7.43 4.48
C CYS A 100 1.21 -7.37 3.28
N ALA A 101 0.57 -6.21 3.09
CA ALA A 101 -0.39 -6.02 2.00
C ALA A 101 0.15 -4.99 1.00
N ILE A 102 0.30 -5.41 -0.25
CA ILE A 102 0.90 -4.59 -1.32
C ILE A 102 -0.18 -4.14 -2.28
N ALA A 103 -0.37 -2.85 -2.40
CA ALA A 103 -1.41 -2.08 -3.07
C ALA A 103 -2.72 -1.92 -2.27
N THR A 104 -3.47 -0.86 -2.59
CA THR A 104 -4.69 -0.46 -1.88
C THR A 104 -5.73 -1.57 -1.75
N PRO A 105 -6.10 -2.32 -2.82
CA PRO A 105 -7.11 -3.37 -2.69
C PRO A 105 -6.67 -4.52 -1.78
N SER A 106 -5.40 -4.94 -1.82
CA SER A 106 -4.86 -5.95 -0.89
C SER A 106 -4.83 -5.45 0.55
N ALA A 107 -4.50 -4.18 0.77
CA ALA A 107 -4.47 -3.58 2.11
C ALA A 107 -5.87 -3.51 2.73
N GLN A 108 -6.88 -3.12 1.94
CA GLN A 108 -8.28 -3.12 2.37
C GLN A 108 -8.77 -4.54 2.69
N ALA A 109 -8.47 -5.51 1.85
CA ALA A 109 -8.82 -6.91 2.07
C ALA A 109 -8.16 -7.46 3.35
N ALA A 110 -6.85 -7.24 3.53
CA ALA A 110 -6.11 -7.69 4.69
C ALA A 110 -6.64 -7.07 5.99
N TYR A 111 -6.88 -5.76 5.99
CA TYR A 111 -7.47 -5.08 7.16
C TYR A 111 -8.85 -5.62 7.50
N ASN A 112 -9.75 -5.76 6.52
CA ASN A 112 -11.11 -6.25 6.74
C ASN A 112 -11.13 -7.67 7.32
N SER A 113 -10.24 -8.56 6.86
CA SER A 113 -10.14 -9.91 7.39
C SER A 113 -9.49 -9.94 8.79
N ALA A 114 -8.51 -9.07 9.06
CA ALA A 114 -7.76 -9.06 10.31
C ALA A 114 -8.40 -8.20 11.43
N VAL A 115 -9.40 -7.36 11.13
CA VAL A 115 -9.95 -6.33 12.05
C VAL A 115 -10.41 -6.85 13.41
N ASN A 116 -10.82 -8.11 13.50
CA ASN A 116 -11.27 -8.75 14.75
C ASN A 116 -10.22 -9.74 15.32
N THR A 117 -8.98 -9.66 14.86
CA THR A 117 -7.85 -10.49 15.29
C THR A 117 -6.76 -9.62 15.94
N GLU A 118 -5.70 -10.26 16.44
CA GLU A 118 -4.51 -9.56 16.91
C GLU A 118 -3.42 -9.47 15.81
N ILE A 119 -3.70 -9.92 14.58
CA ILE A 119 -2.75 -9.93 13.47
C ILE A 119 -2.56 -8.50 12.94
N PRO A 120 -1.35 -7.92 13.03
CA PRO A 120 -1.09 -6.61 12.47
C PRO A 120 -1.00 -6.67 10.93
N VAL A 121 -1.44 -5.58 10.29
CA VAL A 121 -1.33 -5.38 8.85
C VAL A 121 -0.36 -4.23 8.57
N VAL A 122 0.67 -4.50 7.77
CA VAL A 122 1.59 -3.49 7.24
C VAL A 122 1.37 -3.38 5.74
N TYR A 123 0.97 -2.20 5.28
CA TYR A 123 0.76 -1.96 3.85
C TYR A 123 1.91 -1.18 3.21
N THR A 124 2.08 -1.37 1.90
CA THR A 124 2.89 -0.53 1.03
C THR A 124 2.16 -0.29 -0.29
N ALA A 125 2.54 0.76 -1.04
CA ALA A 125 1.88 1.15 -2.27
C ALA A 125 0.37 1.40 -2.08
N VAL A 126 -0.01 2.13 -1.02
CA VAL A 126 -1.38 2.60 -0.78
C VAL A 126 -1.42 4.10 -1.06
N THR A 127 -2.19 4.51 -2.06
CA THR A 127 -2.18 5.89 -2.55
C THR A 127 -2.74 6.88 -1.52
N ASN A 128 -3.88 6.57 -0.92
CA ASN A 128 -4.47 7.38 0.13
C ASN A 128 -5.06 6.49 1.23
N PRO A 129 -4.37 6.36 2.38
CA PRO A 129 -4.84 5.52 3.48
C PRO A 129 -6.16 5.98 4.10
N GLU A 130 -6.46 7.28 4.08
CA GLU A 130 -7.70 7.84 4.61
C GLU A 130 -8.90 7.43 3.73
N GLU A 131 -8.80 7.60 2.40
CA GLU A 131 -9.85 7.16 1.46
C GLU A 131 -9.97 5.63 1.39
N ALA A 132 -8.90 4.91 1.71
CA ALA A 132 -8.90 3.45 1.80
C ALA A 132 -9.45 2.92 3.14
N GLU A 133 -9.84 3.81 4.07
CA GLU A 133 -10.33 3.48 5.43
C GLU A 133 -9.29 2.74 6.31
N LEU A 134 -8.00 2.93 6.01
CA LEU A 134 -6.86 2.38 6.75
C LEU A 134 -6.26 3.37 7.74
N ALA A 135 -6.63 4.64 7.63
CA ALA A 135 -6.27 5.72 8.54
C ALA A 135 -7.45 6.66 8.76
N THR A 136 -7.44 7.38 9.88
CA THR A 136 -8.40 8.46 10.16
C THR A 136 -8.01 9.73 9.37
N GLU A 137 -8.92 10.74 9.35
CA GLU A 137 -8.63 12.06 8.76
C GLU A 137 -7.39 12.74 9.38
N ASP A 138 -7.08 12.45 10.64
CA ASP A 138 -5.87 12.91 11.33
C ASP A 138 -4.63 12.05 11.04
N LYS A 139 -4.70 11.16 10.07
CA LYS A 139 -3.63 10.22 9.66
C LYS A 139 -3.19 9.24 10.74
N MET A 140 -4.07 8.94 11.67
CA MET A 140 -3.82 7.92 12.68
C MET A 140 -4.28 6.55 12.17
N PRO A 141 -3.55 5.47 12.46
CA PRO A 141 -3.94 4.11 12.09
C PRO A 141 -5.34 3.74 12.61
N VAL A 142 -6.09 2.99 11.82
CA VAL A 142 -7.37 2.40 12.25
C VAL A 142 -7.09 0.98 12.75
N GLY A 143 -7.08 0.77 14.09
CA GLY A 143 -6.72 -0.53 14.66
C GLY A 143 -5.24 -0.88 14.49
N ALA A 144 -4.94 -2.15 14.20
CA ALA A 144 -3.57 -2.66 14.07
C ALA A 144 -3.08 -2.62 12.60
N VAL A 145 -3.29 -1.50 11.91
CA VAL A 145 -2.87 -1.32 10.51
C VAL A 145 -2.00 -0.07 10.35
N THR A 146 -0.88 -0.18 9.62
CA THR A 146 0.00 0.95 9.28
C THR A 146 0.77 0.66 8.01
N GLY A 147 1.50 1.63 7.47
CA GLY A 147 2.30 1.41 6.27
C GLY A 147 2.81 2.67 5.60
N THR A 148 3.10 2.57 4.31
CA THR A 148 3.64 3.65 3.47
C THR A 148 2.70 4.00 2.33
N SER A 149 2.60 5.30 2.02
CA SER A 149 1.78 5.83 0.93
C SER A 149 2.63 6.15 -0.30
N ASP A 150 2.05 5.95 -1.48
CA ASP A 150 2.60 6.29 -2.80
C ASP A 150 1.80 7.37 -3.53
N GLN A 151 1.23 8.31 -2.79
CA GLN A 151 0.40 9.38 -3.34
C GLN A 151 1.08 10.15 -4.48
N LEU A 152 0.37 10.27 -5.61
CA LEU A 152 0.87 10.97 -6.79
C LEU A 152 0.97 12.48 -6.57
N PRO A 153 2.06 13.13 -6.99
CA PRO A 153 2.20 14.59 -6.97
C PRO A 153 1.49 15.22 -8.18
N VAL A 154 0.14 15.17 -8.21
CA VAL A 154 -0.69 15.51 -9.38
C VAL A 154 -0.40 16.90 -9.93
N GLU A 155 -0.29 17.94 -9.07
CA GLU A 155 0.02 19.29 -9.52
C GLU A 155 1.38 19.39 -10.23
N ALA A 156 2.40 18.70 -9.68
CA ALA A 156 3.72 18.66 -10.31
C ALA A 156 3.70 17.93 -11.66
N GLN A 157 2.90 16.86 -11.78
CA GLN A 157 2.69 16.16 -13.05
C GLN A 157 1.98 17.05 -14.07
N LEU A 158 0.89 17.73 -13.71
CA LEU A 158 0.19 18.67 -14.59
C LEU A 158 1.11 19.82 -15.05
N GLN A 159 1.93 20.35 -14.13
CA GLN A 159 2.93 21.36 -14.47
C GLN A 159 3.98 20.86 -15.46
N MET A 160 4.45 19.62 -15.27
CA MET A 160 5.41 18.98 -16.18
C MET A 160 4.79 18.75 -17.57
N ILE A 161 3.57 18.20 -17.63
CA ILE A 161 2.85 18.00 -18.90
C ILE A 161 2.68 19.32 -19.64
N ARG A 162 2.27 20.39 -18.95
CA ARG A 162 2.11 21.73 -19.56
C ARG A 162 3.41 22.27 -20.13
N LYS A 163 4.55 22.04 -19.46
CA LYS A 163 5.87 22.46 -19.96
C LYS A 163 6.29 21.69 -21.21
N LEU A 164 6.04 20.39 -21.25
CA LEU A 164 6.43 19.53 -22.36
C LEU A 164 5.47 19.63 -23.55
N LEU A 165 4.18 19.83 -23.27
CA LEU A 165 3.10 19.92 -24.26
C LEU A 165 2.33 21.26 -24.10
N PRO A 166 2.93 22.40 -24.51
CA PRO A 166 2.33 23.72 -24.23
C PRO A 166 1.00 23.98 -24.96
N LYS A 167 0.65 23.17 -25.98
CA LYS A 167 -0.60 23.28 -26.75
C LYS A 167 -1.65 22.24 -26.40
N ALA A 168 -1.30 21.21 -25.63
CA ALA A 168 -2.22 20.17 -25.23
C ALA A 168 -3.38 20.74 -24.41
N LYS A 169 -4.57 20.18 -24.59
CA LYS A 169 -5.78 20.59 -23.89
C LYS A 169 -6.41 19.44 -23.11
N THR A 170 -6.28 18.23 -23.61
CA THR A 170 -7.00 17.06 -23.07
C THR A 170 -6.01 16.00 -22.64
N ILE A 171 -6.10 15.60 -21.38
CA ILE A 171 -5.33 14.50 -20.78
C ILE A 171 -6.26 13.30 -20.63
N GLY A 172 -5.85 12.15 -21.14
CA GLY A 172 -6.55 10.89 -20.97
C GLY A 172 -6.04 10.11 -19.76
N ILE A 173 -6.96 9.49 -19.03
CA ILE A 173 -6.67 8.62 -17.91
C ILE A 173 -7.47 7.33 -18.06
N LEU A 174 -6.74 6.20 -18.13
CA LEU A 174 -7.33 4.87 -17.96
C LEU A 174 -7.37 4.52 -16.48
N TYR A 175 -8.44 3.88 -16.01
CA TYR A 175 -8.54 3.49 -14.62
C TYR A 175 -9.45 2.27 -14.42
N THR A 176 -9.22 1.56 -13.32
CA THR A 176 -10.05 0.44 -12.89
C THR A 176 -11.14 0.93 -11.94
N THR A 177 -12.38 0.64 -12.28
CA THR A 177 -13.56 1.19 -11.56
C THR A 177 -13.69 0.68 -10.12
N SER A 178 -13.07 -0.45 -9.79
CA SER A 178 -13.06 -1.06 -8.45
C SER A 178 -11.86 -0.64 -7.58
N GLU A 179 -10.89 0.14 -8.12
CA GLU A 179 -9.72 0.58 -7.38
C GLU A 179 -9.94 1.98 -6.76
N ALA A 180 -10.03 2.04 -5.43
CA ALA A 180 -10.23 3.29 -4.68
C ALA A 180 -9.08 4.30 -4.87
N ASN A 181 -7.82 3.82 -4.98
CA ASN A 181 -6.65 4.61 -5.32
C ASN A 181 -6.81 5.38 -6.64
N SER A 182 -7.37 4.73 -7.66
CA SER A 182 -7.60 5.34 -8.98
C SER A 182 -8.71 6.38 -8.92
N ALA A 183 -9.81 6.07 -8.26
CA ALA A 183 -10.91 7.01 -8.07
C ALA A 183 -10.47 8.28 -7.31
N TYR A 184 -9.64 8.12 -6.26
CA TYR A 184 -9.04 9.24 -5.54
C TYR A 184 -8.14 10.08 -6.45
N SER A 185 -7.24 9.44 -7.19
CA SER A 185 -6.30 10.13 -8.07
C SER A 185 -7.01 10.92 -9.17
N ILE A 186 -8.07 10.38 -9.78
CA ILE A 186 -8.90 11.10 -10.77
C ILE A 186 -9.49 12.35 -10.16
N LYS A 187 -10.08 12.29 -8.96
CA LYS A 187 -10.62 13.48 -8.26
C LYS A 187 -9.54 14.56 -8.09
N GLN A 188 -8.27 14.18 -7.84
CA GLN A 188 -7.18 15.14 -7.75
C GLN A 188 -6.83 15.75 -9.11
N TYR A 189 -6.79 14.95 -10.19
CA TYR A 189 -6.59 15.47 -11.54
C TYR A 189 -7.70 16.42 -11.95
N GLU A 190 -8.97 16.06 -11.76
CA GLU A 190 -10.13 16.91 -12.06
C GLU A 190 -10.10 18.22 -11.28
N LYS A 191 -9.70 18.17 -10.00
CA LYS A 191 -9.58 19.35 -9.13
C LYS A 191 -8.57 20.37 -9.63
N TYR A 192 -7.41 19.93 -10.12
CA TYR A 192 -6.30 20.81 -10.47
C TYR A 192 -6.13 21.04 -11.98
N ALA A 193 -6.75 20.24 -12.84
CA ALA A 193 -6.51 20.28 -14.28
C ALA A 193 -6.82 21.64 -14.92
N GLU A 194 -7.92 22.31 -14.49
CA GLU A 194 -8.35 23.59 -15.03
C GLU A 194 -7.32 24.70 -14.77
N ASP A 195 -6.66 24.69 -13.62
CA ASP A 195 -5.62 25.67 -13.25
C ASP A 195 -4.41 25.59 -14.20
N TYR A 196 -4.19 24.42 -14.80
CA TYR A 196 -3.15 24.18 -15.80
C TYR A 196 -3.68 24.21 -17.24
N GLY A 197 -4.97 24.54 -17.45
CA GLY A 197 -5.61 24.64 -18.74
C GLY A 197 -5.85 23.29 -19.43
N PHE A 198 -6.10 22.24 -18.64
CA PHE A 198 -6.45 20.91 -19.13
C PHE A 198 -7.88 20.52 -18.83
N THR A 199 -8.40 19.65 -19.69
CA THR A 199 -9.60 18.85 -19.44
C THR A 199 -9.19 17.42 -19.27
N ILE A 200 -9.82 16.69 -18.38
CA ILE A 200 -9.57 15.27 -18.13
C ILE A 200 -10.64 14.45 -18.84
N GLU A 201 -10.19 13.49 -19.66
CA GLU A 201 -11.03 12.44 -20.25
C GLU A 201 -10.65 11.11 -19.61
N THR A 202 -11.63 10.37 -19.12
CA THR A 202 -11.40 9.09 -18.45
C THR A 202 -12.00 7.91 -19.21
N ALA A 203 -11.35 6.76 -19.13
CA ALA A 203 -11.90 5.50 -19.61
C ALA A 203 -11.79 4.43 -18.52
N GLY A 204 -12.94 4.02 -17.96
CA GLY A 204 -13.02 3.00 -16.92
C GLY A 204 -12.99 1.59 -17.51
N VAL A 205 -12.26 0.69 -16.83
CA VAL A 205 -12.22 -0.74 -17.10
C VAL A 205 -12.57 -1.52 -15.84
N THR A 206 -12.95 -2.78 -16.00
CA THR A 206 -13.24 -3.68 -14.87
C THR A 206 -12.18 -4.77 -14.72
N ASN A 207 -11.37 -5.01 -15.74
CA ASN A 207 -10.32 -6.03 -15.77
C ASN A 207 -9.30 -5.73 -16.88
N THR A 208 -8.17 -6.43 -16.85
CA THR A 208 -7.05 -6.24 -17.79
C THR A 208 -7.43 -6.47 -19.26
N SER A 209 -8.38 -7.36 -19.56
CA SER A 209 -8.76 -7.68 -20.95
C SER A 209 -9.48 -6.51 -21.66
N GLU A 210 -10.06 -5.59 -20.92
CA GLU A 210 -10.76 -4.41 -21.46
C GLU A 210 -9.79 -3.25 -21.78
N VAL A 211 -8.58 -3.26 -21.19
CA VAL A 211 -7.63 -2.12 -21.26
C VAL A 211 -7.28 -1.77 -22.69
N SER A 212 -7.00 -2.76 -23.54
CA SER A 212 -6.61 -2.52 -24.95
C SER A 212 -7.68 -1.76 -25.74
N LEU A 213 -8.95 -2.14 -25.58
CA LEU A 213 -10.06 -1.47 -26.28
C LEU A 213 -10.32 -0.08 -25.72
N ALA A 214 -10.29 0.06 -24.39
CA ALA A 214 -10.48 1.34 -23.73
C ALA A 214 -9.37 2.35 -24.09
N ALA A 215 -8.11 1.88 -24.15
CA ALA A 215 -6.97 2.69 -24.57
C ALA A 215 -7.12 3.18 -26.01
N ALA A 216 -7.46 2.31 -26.95
CA ALA A 216 -7.69 2.69 -28.36
C ALA A 216 -8.74 3.79 -28.49
N GLY A 217 -9.88 3.63 -27.79
CA GLY A 217 -10.97 4.63 -27.85
C GLY A 217 -10.63 5.96 -27.16
N LEU A 218 -9.75 5.94 -26.13
CA LEU A 218 -9.32 7.15 -25.43
C LEU A 218 -8.28 7.92 -26.25
N LEU A 219 -7.33 7.21 -26.88
CA LEU A 219 -6.29 7.80 -27.72
C LEU A 219 -6.81 8.66 -28.88
N GLU A 220 -8.02 8.38 -29.37
CA GLU A 220 -8.67 9.19 -30.41
C GLU A 220 -9.15 10.57 -29.95
N LYS A 221 -9.19 10.81 -28.62
CA LYS A 221 -9.86 11.98 -28.02
C LYS A 221 -8.91 12.90 -27.25
N VAL A 222 -7.66 12.48 -27.05
CA VAL A 222 -6.75 13.15 -26.12
C VAL A 222 -5.45 13.59 -26.76
N ASP A 223 -4.79 14.59 -26.15
CA ASP A 223 -3.49 15.08 -26.60
C ASP A 223 -2.32 14.32 -25.93
N CYS A 224 -2.57 13.70 -24.77
CA CYS A 224 -1.65 12.82 -24.06
C CYS A 224 -2.39 11.90 -23.10
N LEU A 225 -1.72 10.84 -22.67
CA LEU A 225 -2.15 10.01 -21.53
C LEU A 225 -1.30 10.32 -20.29
N THR A 226 -1.88 10.13 -19.12
CA THR A 226 -1.14 10.03 -17.86
C THR A 226 -1.57 8.77 -17.13
N ASN A 227 -0.60 8.07 -16.52
CA ASN A 227 -0.87 6.87 -15.74
C ASN A 227 -1.09 7.23 -14.27
N LEU A 228 -1.95 6.46 -13.63
CA LEU A 228 -2.14 6.42 -12.20
C LEU A 228 -1.34 5.27 -11.58
N THR A 229 -1.41 5.15 -10.26
CA THR A 229 -1.02 3.94 -9.52
C THR A 229 -2.14 2.87 -9.60
N ASP A 230 -2.68 2.66 -10.80
CA ASP A 230 -3.74 1.69 -11.09
C ASP A 230 -3.11 0.34 -11.43
N ASN A 231 -3.36 -0.67 -10.60
CA ASN A 231 -2.66 -1.95 -10.72
C ASN A 231 -3.04 -2.74 -11.97
N THR A 232 -4.32 -2.72 -12.33
CA THR A 232 -4.85 -3.42 -13.50
C THR A 232 -4.35 -2.77 -14.79
N VAL A 233 -4.39 -1.44 -14.86
CA VAL A 233 -3.92 -0.66 -16.03
C VAL A 233 -2.41 -0.81 -16.19
N VAL A 234 -1.64 -0.71 -15.11
CA VAL A 234 -0.18 -0.86 -15.14
C VAL A 234 0.25 -2.27 -15.58
N SER A 235 -0.50 -3.32 -15.21
CA SER A 235 -0.25 -4.68 -15.71
C SER A 235 -0.35 -4.79 -17.25
N ALA A 236 -1.17 -3.92 -17.88
CA ALA A 236 -1.32 -3.85 -19.34
C ALA A 236 -0.52 -2.71 -20.00
N LEU A 237 0.35 -2.02 -19.25
CA LEU A 237 1.09 -0.84 -19.72
C LEU A 237 1.85 -1.06 -21.03
N PRO A 238 2.50 -2.20 -21.29
CA PRO A 238 3.17 -2.43 -22.59
C PRO A 238 2.22 -2.32 -23.78
N THR A 239 0.98 -2.78 -23.65
CA THR A 239 -0.05 -2.66 -24.71
C THR A 239 -0.47 -1.21 -24.92
N ILE A 240 -0.66 -0.46 -23.84
CA ILE A 240 -1.03 0.97 -23.89
C ILE A 240 0.08 1.76 -24.58
N LEU A 241 1.35 1.54 -24.20
CA LEU A 241 2.50 2.21 -24.79
C LEU A 241 2.63 1.93 -26.29
N SER A 242 2.43 0.68 -26.72
CA SER A 242 2.46 0.32 -28.14
C SER A 242 1.38 1.06 -28.96
N GLN A 243 0.15 1.12 -28.46
CA GLN A 243 -0.96 1.83 -29.11
C GLN A 243 -0.74 3.35 -29.12
N ALA A 244 -0.23 3.91 -28.01
CA ALA A 244 0.07 5.32 -27.90
C ALA A 244 1.20 5.75 -28.86
N GLU A 245 2.23 4.91 -29.04
CA GLU A 245 3.30 5.12 -30.02
C GLU A 245 2.77 5.13 -31.45
N GLU A 246 1.91 4.17 -31.83
CA GLU A 246 1.25 4.13 -33.15
C GLU A 246 0.39 5.38 -33.39
N ALA A 247 -0.36 5.82 -32.37
CA ALA A 247 -1.18 7.03 -32.41
C ALA A 247 -0.35 8.33 -32.30
N LYS A 248 0.93 8.25 -31.96
CA LYS A 248 1.83 9.39 -31.68
C LYS A 248 1.32 10.27 -30.51
N ILE A 249 0.70 9.66 -29.52
CA ILE A 249 0.21 10.29 -28.31
C ILE A 249 1.21 10.03 -27.19
N PRO A 250 1.80 11.08 -26.58
CA PRO A 250 2.74 10.89 -25.47
C PRO A 250 2.05 10.37 -24.22
N VAL A 251 2.80 9.58 -23.44
CA VAL A 251 2.37 8.98 -22.16
C VAL A 251 3.29 9.46 -21.04
N PHE A 252 2.69 9.83 -19.89
CA PHE A 252 3.35 10.35 -18.69
C PHE A 252 3.11 9.47 -17.48
#